data_15218dd0bba551065fcefc9154e898e2
#
_entry.id   15218dd0bba551065fcefc9154e898e2
#
_cell.length_a   1.000
_cell.length_b   1.000
_cell.length_c   1.000
_cell.angle_alpha   90.00
_cell.angle_beta   90.00
_cell.angle_gamma   90.00
#
_symmetry.space_group_name_H-M   'P 1'
#
loop_
_entity.id
_entity.type
_entity.pdbx_description
1 polymer ?
#
loop_
_entity_poly.entity_id
_entity_poly.type
_entity_poly.pdbx_seq_one_letter_code
_entity_poly.pdbx_strand_id
1 'polypeptide(L)'
;MSAEIRRLERAVNQAENKLAAAKNGEMWPLTGAEKRQVIGALAGGSVKVMRGKSTANADSKLKRLEASIVGRLSAELTALQTAHQTAVNKVAADKAAKKSKGWSWI
;
A
#
# COMPACT_ATOMS: atom_id res chain seq x y z
N MET A 1 -22.52 -11.48 6.02
CA MET A 1 -21.45 -10.49 5.77
C MET A 1 -21.40 -10.14 4.29
N SER A 2 -21.20 -8.90 3.98
CA SER A 2 -21.16 -8.40 2.61
C SER A 2 -19.92 -8.94 1.86
N ALA A 3 -20.11 -9.34 0.59
CA ALA A 3 -18.99 -9.75 -0.28
C ALA A 3 -18.02 -8.59 -0.52
N GLU A 4 -18.54 -7.36 -0.55
CA GLU A 4 -17.73 -6.15 -0.68
C GLU A 4 -16.78 -5.98 0.51
N ILE A 5 -17.25 -6.19 1.74
CA ILE A 5 -16.43 -6.10 2.95
C ILE A 5 -15.30 -7.12 2.90
N ARG A 6 -15.61 -8.37 2.52
CA ARG A 6 -14.58 -9.43 2.40
C ARG A 6 -13.53 -9.07 1.35
N ARG A 7 -13.96 -8.52 0.23
CA ARG A 7 -13.05 -8.09 -0.83
C ARG A 7 -12.14 -6.96 -0.33
N LEU A 8 -12.70 -6.00 0.40
CA LEU A 8 -11.93 -4.90 0.96
C LEU A 8 -10.96 -5.38 2.05
N GLU A 9 -11.37 -6.33 2.88
CA GLU A 9 -10.46 -6.94 3.87
C GLU A 9 -9.26 -7.60 3.21
N ARG A 10 -9.49 -8.37 2.14
CA ARG A 10 -8.40 -8.99 1.37
C ARG A 10 -7.50 -7.94 0.74
N ALA A 11 -8.09 -6.88 0.20
CA ALA A 11 -7.32 -5.79 -0.40
C ALA A 11 -6.47 -5.06 0.64
N VAL A 12 -7.01 -4.82 1.83
CA VAL A 12 -6.27 -4.22 2.95
C VAL A 12 -5.11 -5.12 3.36
N ASN A 13 -5.35 -6.41 3.55
CA ASN A 13 -4.30 -7.37 3.91
C ASN A 13 -3.21 -7.43 2.85
N GLN A 14 -3.58 -7.44 1.58
CA GLN A 14 -2.63 -7.42 0.48
C GLN A 14 -1.81 -6.13 0.46
N ALA A 15 -2.45 -4.97 0.68
CA ALA A 15 -1.77 -3.69 0.74
C ALA A 15 -0.79 -3.62 1.93
N GLU A 16 -1.16 -4.17 3.08
CA GLU A 16 -0.26 -4.28 4.23
C GLU A 16 0.96 -5.14 3.92
N ASN A 17 0.75 -6.28 3.26
CA ASN A 17 1.83 -7.18 2.84
C ASN A 17 2.75 -6.51 1.83
N LYS A 18 2.20 -5.77 0.87
CA LYS A 18 2.97 -5.00 -0.12
C LYS A 18 3.84 -3.95 0.55
N LEU A 19 3.26 -3.21 1.50
CA LEU A 19 3.97 -2.17 2.23
C LEU A 19 5.12 -2.76 3.04
N ALA A 20 4.88 -3.85 3.78
CA ALA A 20 5.91 -4.54 4.55
C ALA A 20 7.03 -5.05 3.64
N ALA A 21 6.67 -5.66 2.50
CA ALA A 21 7.63 -6.16 1.52
C ALA A 21 8.49 -5.03 0.94
N ALA A 22 7.88 -3.89 0.61
CA ALA A 22 8.62 -2.73 0.10
C ALA A 22 9.59 -2.19 1.14
N LYS A 23 9.19 -2.12 2.41
CA LYS A 23 10.07 -1.70 3.52
C LYS A 23 11.24 -2.66 3.71
N ASN A 24 11.06 -3.94 3.40
CA ASN A 24 12.10 -4.97 3.49
C ASN A 24 12.97 -5.04 2.22
N GLY A 25 12.72 -4.19 1.24
CA GLY A 25 13.49 -4.17 0.00
C GLY A 25 13.06 -5.18 -1.05
N GLU A 26 11.92 -5.82 -0.87
CA GLU A 26 11.38 -6.75 -1.86
C GLU A 26 10.81 -6.01 -3.06
N MET A 27 10.96 -6.59 -4.25
CA MET A 27 10.61 -5.94 -5.51
C MET A 27 9.19 -6.27 -6.01
N TRP A 28 8.56 -7.32 -5.51
CA TRP A 28 7.29 -7.80 -6.03
C TRP A 28 6.13 -6.80 -5.92
N PRO A 29 6.06 -5.91 -4.89
CA PRO A 29 4.96 -4.95 -4.81
C PRO A 29 5.15 -3.73 -5.72
N LEU A 30 6.29 -3.59 -6.36
CA LEU A 30 6.62 -2.45 -7.20
C LEU A 30 5.97 -2.56 -8.58
N THR A 31 5.60 -1.40 -9.16
CA THR A 31 5.20 -1.34 -10.57
C THR A 31 6.41 -1.58 -11.48
N GLY A 32 6.17 -1.88 -12.75
CA GLY A 32 7.24 -2.05 -13.72
C GLY A 32 8.16 -0.82 -13.82
N ALA A 33 7.58 0.37 -13.79
CA ALA A 33 8.34 1.63 -13.80
C ALA A 33 9.20 1.77 -12.55
N GLU A 34 8.65 1.48 -11.38
CA GLU A 34 9.39 1.53 -10.11
C GLU A 34 10.54 0.54 -10.10
N LYS A 35 10.32 -0.69 -10.57
CA LYS A 35 11.37 -1.71 -10.69
C LYS A 35 12.52 -1.22 -11.57
N ARG A 36 12.22 -0.62 -12.72
CA ARG A 36 13.22 -0.07 -13.64
C ARG A 36 14.02 1.03 -12.99
N GLN A 37 13.37 1.92 -12.24
CA GLN A 37 14.03 3.01 -11.52
C GLN A 37 14.99 2.48 -10.46
N VAL A 38 14.58 1.49 -9.68
CA VAL A 38 15.41 0.86 -8.66
C VAL A 38 16.61 0.17 -9.28
N ILE A 39 16.37 -0.63 -10.33
CA ILE A 39 17.46 -1.33 -11.05
C ILE A 39 18.44 -0.33 -11.64
N GLY A 40 17.94 0.75 -12.23
CA GLY A 40 18.79 1.82 -12.78
C GLY A 40 19.66 2.48 -11.72
N ALA A 41 19.08 2.77 -10.55
CA ALA A 41 19.81 3.36 -9.42
C ALA A 41 20.88 2.41 -8.88
N LEU A 42 20.57 1.12 -8.76
CA LEU A 42 21.53 0.10 -8.32
C LEU A 42 22.66 -0.06 -9.33
N ALA A 43 22.34 -0.14 -10.62
CA ALA A 43 23.35 -0.25 -11.68
C ALA A 43 24.27 0.97 -11.71
N GLY A 44 23.71 2.18 -11.57
CA GLY A 44 24.49 3.41 -11.46
C GLY A 44 25.41 3.40 -10.26
N GLY A 45 24.95 2.93 -9.12
CA GLY A 45 25.75 2.78 -7.91
C GLY A 45 26.91 1.80 -8.11
N SER A 46 26.64 0.64 -8.70
CA SER A 46 27.66 -0.38 -8.99
C SER A 46 28.76 0.15 -9.91
N VAL A 47 28.37 0.85 -10.98
CA VAL A 47 29.33 1.45 -11.91
C VAL A 47 30.21 2.48 -11.19
N LYS A 48 29.63 3.32 -10.32
CA LYS A 48 30.38 4.30 -9.55
C LYS A 48 31.38 3.66 -8.60
N VAL A 49 31.01 2.57 -7.94
CA VAL A 49 31.89 1.80 -7.06
C VAL A 49 33.07 1.25 -7.86
N MET A 50 32.82 0.67 -9.04
CA MET A 50 33.86 0.14 -9.91
C MET A 50 34.82 1.20 -10.39
N ARG A 51 34.36 2.44 -10.56
CA ARG A 51 35.21 3.59 -10.96
C ARG A 51 35.87 4.29 -9.78
N GLY A 52 35.71 3.80 -8.56
CA GLY A 52 36.23 4.41 -7.36
C GLY A 52 35.56 5.71 -6.94
N LYS A 53 34.40 6.00 -7.49
CA LYS A 53 33.61 7.19 -7.14
C LYS A 53 32.66 6.91 -5.98
N SER A 54 32.28 7.98 -5.25
CA SER A 54 31.29 7.86 -4.16
C SER A 54 29.94 7.34 -4.64
N THR A 55 29.33 6.46 -3.87
CA THR A 55 27.97 5.94 -4.12
C THR A 55 26.88 6.80 -3.46
N ALA A 56 27.24 7.91 -2.82
CA ALA A 56 26.30 8.74 -2.07
C ALA A 56 25.08 9.18 -2.90
N ASN A 57 25.29 9.56 -4.16
CA ASN A 57 24.20 9.97 -5.04
C ASN A 57 23.26 8.81 -5.39
N ALA A 58 23.81 7.61 -5.62
CA ALA A 58 23.00 6.41 -5.89
C ALA A 58 22.19 6.02 -4.64
N ASP A 59 22.81 6.08 -3.47
CA ASP A 59 22.14 5.80 -2.21
C ASP A 59 21.00 6.81 -1.94
N SER A 60 21.25 8.10 -2.23
CA SER A 60 20.23 9.13 -2.10
C SER A 60 19.04 8.89 -3.04
N LYS A 61 19.31 8.49 -4.30
CA LYS A 61 18.26 8.14 -5.26
C LYS A 61 17.45 6.94 -4.79
N LEU A 62 18.12 5.89 -4.28
CA LEU A 62 17.44 4.71 -3.74
C LEU A 62 16.55 5.06 -2.56
N LYS A 63 17.03 5.88 -1.64
CA LYS A 63 16.24 6.33 -0.49
C LYS A 63 15.02 7.14 -0.93
N ARG A 64 15.16 8.01 -1.91
CA ARG A 64 14.04 8.78 -2.46
C ARG A 64 13.03 7.89 -3.15
N LEU A 65 13.48 6.91 -3.92
CA LEU A 65 12.62 5.93 -4.57
C LEU A 65 11.88 5.09 -3.53
N GLU A 66 12.60 4.61 -2.53
CA GLU A 66 12.00 3.84 -1.42
C GLU A 66 10.93 4.67 -0.71
N ALA A 67 11.24 5.91 -0.36
CA ALA A 67 10.28 6.81 0.29
C ALA A 67 9.05 7.06 -0.59
N SER A 68 9.23 7.23 -1.89
CA SER A 68 8.14 7.42 -2.85
C SER A 68 7.27 6.17 -2.95
N ILE A 69 7.88 5.00 -3.05
CA ILE A 69 7.18 3.70 -3.13
C ILE A 69 6.40 3.43 -1.84
N VAL A 70 7.05 3.59 -0.69
CA VAL A 70 6.42 3.41 0.63
C VAL A 70 5.27 4.42 0.80
N GLY A 71 5.46 5.67 0.39
CA GLY A 71 4.43 6.70 0.43
C GLY A 71 3.21 6.33 -0.41
N ARG A 72 3.43 5.84 -1.64
CA ARG A 72 2.36 5.38 -2.53
C ARG A 72 1.60 4.20 -1.92
N LEU A 73 2.32 3.19 -1.44
CA LEU A 73 1.71 2.02 -0.83
C LEU A 73 0.97 2.34 0.46
N SER A 74 1.51 3.26 1.27
CA SER A 74 0.85 3.74 2.49
C SER A 74 -0.44 4.48 2.16
N ALA A 75 -0.45 5.32 1.12
CA ALA A 75 -1.64 6.03 0.67
C ALA A 75 -2.71 5.05 0.16
N GLU A 76 -2.29 4.05 -0.60
CA GLU A 76 -3.18 2.99 -1.08
C GLU A 76 -3.80 2.22 0.08
N LEU A 77 -2.99 1.85 1.07
CA LEU A 77 -3.47 1.16 2.27
C LEU A 77 -4.49 2.02 3.03
N THR A 78 -4.18 3.29 3.24
CA THR A 78 -5.08 4.23 3.93
C THR A 78 -6.41 4.35 3.18
N ALA A 79 -6.37 4.47 1.86
CA ALA A 79 -7.58 4.54 1.04
C ALA A 79 -8.43 3.28 1.17
N LEU A 80 -7.80 2.11 1.16
CA LEU A 80 -8.49 0.82 1.32
C LEU A 80 -9.06 0.64 2.73
N GLN A 81 -8.32 1.05 3.75
CA GLN A 81 -8.81 1.01 5.13
C GLN A 81 -10.02 1.92 5.31
N THR A 82 -9.98 3.12 4.73
CA THR A 82 -11.10 4.07 4.76
C THR A 82 -12.32 3.48 4.04
N ALA A 83 -12.13 2.89 2.86
CA ALA A 83 -13.21 2.25 2.11
C ALA A 83 -13.80 1.08 2.88
N HIS A 84 -12.97 0.27 3.53
CA HIS A 84 -13.40 -0.84 4.36
C HIS A 84 -14.24 -0.35 5.55
N GLN A 85 -13.75 0.67 6.25
CA GLN A 85 -14.47 1.24 7.40
C GLN A 85 -15.81 1.84 6.97
N THR A 86 -15.85 2.52 5.83
CA THR A 86 -17.09 3.08 5.27
C THR A 86 -18.10 1.96 4.96
N ALA A 87 -17.64 0.87 4.38
CA ALA A 87 -18.50 -0.29 4.07
C ALA A 87 -19.05 -0.94 5.36
N VAL A 88 -18.21 -1.09 6.38
CA VAL A 88 -18.61 -1.63 7.69
C VAL A 88 -19.64 -0.72 8.35
N ASN A 89 -19.41 0.59 8.33
CA ASN A 89 -20.33 1.57 8.91
C ASN A 89 -21.68 1.55 8.19
N LYS A 90 -21.68 1.41 6.88
CA LYS A 90 -22.90 1.32 6.08
C LYS A 90 -23.73 0.10 6.46
N VAL A 91 -23.09 -1.06 6.59
CA VAL A 91 -23.78 -2.30 7.02
C VAL A 91 -24.35 -2.14 8.42
N ALA A 92 -23.57 -1.55 9.34
CA ALA A 92 -24.04 -1.31 10.71
C ALA A 92 -25.23 -0.34 10.73
N ALA A 93 -25.20 0.72 9.93
CA ALA A 93 -26.30 1.67 9.81
C ALA A 93 -27.55 1.00 9.23
N ASP A 94 -27.41 0.16 8.22
CA ASP A 94 -28.51 -0.58 7.61
C ASP A 94 -29.16 -1.55 8.64
N LYS A 95 -28.34 -2.24 9.44
CA LYS A 95 -28.85 -3.11 10.52
C LYS A 95 -29.57 -2.31 11.57
N ALA A 96 -29.05 -1.18 11.99
CA ALA A 96 -29.68 -0.29 12.97
C ALA A 96 -31.02 0.23 12.45
N ALA A 97 -31.10 0.62 11.17
CA ALA A 97 -32.33 1.07 10.53
C ALA A 97 -33.38 -0.03 10.50
N LYS A 98 -33.00 -1.26 10.20
CA LYS A 98 -33.90 -2.42 10.21
C LYS A 98 -34.42 -2.72 11.60
N LYS A 99 -33.57 -2.65 12.62
CA LYS A 99 -33.98 -2.82 14.01
C LYS A 99 -34.93 -1.70 14.44
N SER A 100 -34.63 -0.48 14.09
CA SER A 100 -35.45 0.68 14.39
C SER A 100 -36.86 0.54 13.80
N LYS A 101 -36.96 0.07 12.55
CA LYS A 101 -38.26 -0.23 11.91
C LYS A 101 -39.02 -1.34 12.64
N GLY A 102 -38.33 -2.38 13.08
CA GLY A 102 -38.93 -3.45 13.87
C GLY A 102 -39.51 -2.95 15.18
N TRP A 103 -38.82 -2.09 15.86
CA TRP A 103 -39.25 -1.49 17.12
C TRP A 103 -40.48 -0.59 16.95
N SER A 104 -40.61 0.09 15.82
CA SER A 104 -41.75 0.98 15.58
C SER A 104 -43.09 0.24 15.47
N TRP A 105 -43.08 -1.07 15.34
CA TRP A 105 -44.26 -1.91 15.28
C TRP A 105 -44.72 -2.36 16.66
N ILE A 106 -43.93 -2.18 17.66
CA ILE A 106 -44.22 -2.55 19.04
C ILE A 106 -44.80 -1.38 19.81
#